data_cc771ecc3f9f08667c529e795f16082e
#
_entry.id   cc771ecc3f9f08667c529e795f16082e
#
_cell.length_a   1.000
_cell.length_b   1.000
_cell.length_c   1.000
_cell.angle_alpha   90.00
_cell.angle_beta   90.00
_cell.angle_gamma   90.00
#
_symmetry.space_group_name_H-M   'P 1'
#
loop_
_entity.id
_entity.type
_entity.pdbx_description
1 polymer ?
#
loop_
_entity_poly.entity_id
_entity_poly.type
_entity_poly.pdbx_seq_one_letter_code
_entity_poly.pdbx_strand_id
1 'polypeptide(L)'
;MGSSPDYSHTLAVRYAECDQQGVVFNAHYQALCDCVMDQWLRDRMGTAWCRRVVIEGGGFTMVVASEFKYISPAKFLDDLTISGEITRWGTTSFEVLYVGEVERRRVFEGKLTYVAVDLSLIHISEPTRQFR
;
A
#
# COMPACT_ATOMS: atom_id res chain seq x y z
N MET A 1 4.48 -21.79 -0.28
CA MET A 1 5.15 -20.87 0.59
C MET A 1 5.30 -19.51 -0.08
N GLY A 2 4.82 -18.49 0.55
CA GLY A 2 4.91 -17.17 -0.02
C GLY A 2 6.29 -16.55 0.16
N SER A 3 6.64 -15.62 -0.71
CA SER A 3 7.82 -14.80 -0.52
C SER A 3 7.59 -13.84 0.64
N SER A 4 8.67 -13.31 1.21
CA SER A 4 8.57 -12.27 2.23
C SER A 4 8.04 -10.99 1.57
N PRO A 5 7.23 -10.22 2.27
CA PRO A 5 6.77 -8.94 1.71
C PRO A 5 7.93 -7.98 1.55
N ASP A 6 7.80 -7.07 0.59
CA ASP A 6 8.80 -6.02 0.37
C ASP A 6 8.72 -4.95 1.45
N TYR A 7 7.53 -4.75 2.02
CA TYR A 7 7.30 -3.74 3.05
C TYR A 7 6.14 -4.15 3.94
N SER A 8 6.15 -3.68 5.17
CA SER A 8 5.09 -3.96 6.13
C SER A 8 4.95 -2.78 7.07
N HIS A 9 3.72 -2.42 7.40
CA HIS A 9 3.43 -1.29 8.28
C HIS A 9 2.21 -1.62 9.12
N THR A 10 2.29 -1.34 10.42
CA THR A 10 1.18 -1.58 11.34
C THR A 10 0.59 -0.25 11.76
N LEU A 11 -0.74 -0.16 11.69
CA LEU A 11 -1.47 1.02 12.13
C LEU A 11 -2.67 0.61 12.97
N ALA A 12 -3.06 1.49 13.90
CA ALA A 12 -4.27 1.28 14.66
C ALA A 12 -5.47 1.71 13.82
N VAL A 13 -6.51 0.88 13.78
CA VAL A 13 -7.75 1.22 13.09
C VAL A 13 -8.42 2.39 13.82
N ARG A 14 -8.65 3.49 13.12
CA ARG A 14 -9.23 4.70 13.70
C ARG A 14 -10.73 4.69 13.56
N TYR A 15 -11.38 5.48 14.43
CA TYR A 15 -12.81 5.66 14.36
C TYR A 15 -13.26 6.12 12.97
N ALA A 16 -12.47 6.96 12.33
CA ALA A 16 -12.79 7.49 10.99
C ALA A 16 -12.92 6.42 9.91
N GLU A 17 -12.27 5.26 10.07
CA GLU A 17 -12.37 4.17 9.10
C GLU A 17 -13.54 3.24 9.36
N CYS A 18 -14.26 3.40 10.49
CA CYS A 18 -15.26 2.45 10.92
C CYS A 18 -16.67 2.91 10.57
N ASP A 19 -17.55 1.92 10.36
CA ASP A 19 -18.97 2.17 10.20
C ASP A 19 -19.65 2.15 11.58
N GLN A 20 -20.99 2.17 11.58
CA GLN A 20 -21.77 2.20 12.83
C GLN A 20 -21.55 0.96 13.69
N GLN A 21 -21.08 -0.13 13.12
CA GLN A 21 -20.85 -1.37 13.86
C GLN A 21 -19.44 -1.44 14.43
N GLY A 22 -18.62 -0.42 14.21
CA GLY A 22 -17.27 -0.38 14.72
C GLY A 22 -16.27 -1.22 13.93
N VAL A 23 -16.63 -1.62 12.71
CA VAL A 23 -15.73 -2.34 11.82
C VAL A 23 -15.36 -1.47 10.63
N VAL A 24 -14.18 -1.71 10.07
CA VAL A 24 -13.71 -0.93 8.93
C VAL A 24 -14.65 -1.12 7.74
N PHE A 25 -15.11 0.00 7.20
CA PHE A 25 -15.89 -0.01 5.98
C PHE A 25 -14.99 -0.44 4.82
N ASN A 26 -15.46 -1.39 4.00
CA ASN A 26 -14.63 -2.03 2.98
C ASN A 26 -13.94 -1.03 2.05
N ALA A 27 -14.61 0.06 1.72
CA ALA A 27 -14.03 1.06 0.82
C ALA A 27 -12.79 1.74 1.38
N HIS A 28 -12.59 1.70 2.70
CA HIS A 28 -11.43 2.35 3.32
C HIS A 28 -10.14 1.55 3.22
N TYR A 29 -10.22 0.26 2.89
CA TYR A 29 -8.98 -0.55 2.81
C TYR A 29 -8.05 -0.06 1.72
N GLN A 30 -8.59 0.40 0.59
CA GLN A 30 -7.73 0.94 -0.45
C GLN A 30 -7.00 2.20 0.01
N ALA A 31 -7.71 3.08 0.73
CA ALA A 31 -7.07 4.28 1.28
C ALA A 31 -5.98 3.92 2.30
N LEU A 32 -6.18 2.88 3.08
CA LEU A 32 -5.15 2.41 4.01
C LEU A 32 -3.95 1.85 3.28
N CYS A 33 -4.16 1.15 2.16
CA CYS A 33 -3.06 0.69 1.31
C CYS A 33 -2.27 1.87 0.74
N ASP A 34 -2.96 2.95 0.35
CA ASP A 34 -2.29 4.15 -0.12
C ASP A 34 -1.43 4.77 0.97
N CYS A 35 -1.90 4.77 2.22
CA CYS A 35 -1.09 5.24 3.34
C CYS A 35 0.18 4.38 3.51
N VAL A 36 0.06 3.08 3.33
CA VAL A 36 1.21 2.18 3.41
C VAL A 36 2.20 2.48 2.29
N MET A 37 1.71 2.74 1.09
CA MET A 37 2.58 3.12 -0.03
C MET A 37 3.35 4.41 0.28
N ASP A 38 2.68 5.40 0.87
CA ASP A 38 3.32 6.65 1.26
C ASP A 38 4.44 6.40 2.28
N GLN A 39 4.19 5.57 3.29
CA GLN A 39 5.20 5.23 4.28
C GLN A 39 6.37 4.47 3.67
N TRP A 40 6.07 3.56 2.75
CA TRP A 40 7.08 2.78 2.03
C TRP A 40 8.01 3.71 1.25
N LEU A 41 7.43 4.65 0.50
CA LEU A 41 8.22 5.61 -0.27
C LEU A 41 9.02 6.52 0.65
N ARG A 42 8.43 6.98 1.76
CA ARG A 42 9.14 7.83 2.70
C ARG A 42 10.34 7.10 3.30
N ASP A 43 10.15 5.84 3.70
CA ASP A 43 11.22 5.05 4.30
C ASP A 43 12.32 4.77 3.30
N ARG A 44 11.96 4.61 2.03
CA ARG A 44 12.93 4.30 0.98
C ARG A 44 13.64 5.55 0.47
N MET A 45 12.90 6.64 0.28
CA MET A 45 13.39 7.82 -0.45
C MET A 45 13.59 9.05 0.45
N GLY A 46 13.01 9.07 1.64
CA GLY A 46 13.09 10.20 2.54
C GLY A 46 11.98 11.22 2.33
N THR A 47 11.68 11.95 3.41
CA THR A 47 10.58 12.93 3.41
C THR A 47 10.78 14.05 2.40
N ALA A 48 12.00 14.57 2.31
CA ALA A 48 12.28 15.69 1.42
C ALA A 48 12.04 15.33 -0.05
N TRP A 49 12.48 14.14 -0.44
CA TRP A 49 12.25 13.65 -1.81
C TRP A 49 10.76 13.51 -2.08
N CYS A 50 10.01 12.90 -1.16
CA CYS A 50 8.58 12.68 -1.34
C CYS A 50 7.82 14.00 -1.51
N ARG A 51 8.15 15.00 -0.67
CA ARG A 51 7.50 16.31 -0.77
C ARG A 51 7.81 17.00 -2.08
N ARG A 52 9.05 16.90 -2.53
CA ARG A 52 9.45 17.51 -3.80
C ARG A 52 8.71 16.91 -4.97
N VAL A 53 8.59 15.57 -5.00
CA VAL A 53 7.90 14.90 -6.09
C VAL A 53 6.42 15.27 -6.14
N VAL A 54 5.76 15.34 -5.00
CA VAL A 54 4.33 15.72 -4.95
C VAL A 54 4.14 17.17 -5.38
N ILE A 55 4.96 18.07 -4.86
CA ILE A 55 4.78 19.50 -5.11
C ILE A 55 5.19 19.89 -6.54
N GLU A 56 6.32 19.38 -7.01
CA GLU A 56 6.90 19.79 -8.31
C GLU A 56 6.52 18.82 -9.43
N GLY A 57 6.36 17.53 -9.11
CA GLY A 57 6.13 16.50 -10.12
C GLY A 57 4.68 16.09 -10.32
N GLY A 58 3.74 16.67 -9.58
CA GLY A 58 2.32 16.36 -9.74
C GLY A 58 1.86 15.08 -9.06
N GLY A 59 2.68 14.48 -8.21
CA GLY A 59 2.34 13.28 -7.48
C GLY A 59 3.27 12.11 -7.76
N PHE A 60 3.06 11.00 -7.04
CA PHE A 60 3.88 9.81 -7.21
C PHE A 60 3.37 8.91 -8.32
N THR A 61 2.19 8.37 -8.08
CA THR A 61 1.61 7.31 -8.88
C THR A 61 0.11 7.52 -8.92
N MET A 62 -0.53 6.83 -9.86
CA MET A 62 -1.98 6.83 -9.98
C MET A 62 -2.45 5.38 -10.01
N VAL A 63 -3.46 5.05 -9.21
CA VAL A 63 -4.08 3.74 -9.23
C VAL A 63 -4.96 3.65 -10.47
N VAL A 64 -4.70 2.66 -11.31
CA VAL A 64 -5.50 2.45 -12.53
C VAL A 64 -6.33 1.18 -12.47
N ALA A 65 -6.07 0.30 -11.52
CA ALA A 65 -6.86 -0.91 -11.31
C ALA A 65 -6.74 -1.35 -9.87
N SER A 66 -7.81 -1.86 -9.31
CA SER A 66 -7.80 -2.40 -7.96
C SER A 66 -8.74 -3.58 -7.88
N GLU A 67 -8.35 -4.56 -7.07
CA GLU A 67 -9.12 -5.77 -6.87
C GLU A 67 -8.95 -6.19 -5.42
N PHE A 68 -10.04 -6.22 -4.66
CA PHE A 68 -10.00 -6.52 -3.24
C PHE A 68 -10.83 -7.74 -2.91
N LYS A 69 -10.27 -8.57 -2.03
CA LYS A 69 -10.97 -9.68 -1.41
C LYS A 69 -11.06 -9.39 0.09
N TYR A 70 -12.28 -9.32 0.61
CA TYR A 70 -12.52 -9.02 2.02
C TYR A 70 -12.79 -10.33 2.74
N ILE A 71 -11.95 -10.66 3.71
CA ILE A 71 -11.94 -11.99 4.33
C ILE A 71 -12.56 -11.97 5.72
N SER A 72 -12.14 -11.03 6.55
CA SER A 72 -12.72 -10.87 7.88
C SER A 72 -12.60 -9.40 8.29
N PRO A 73 -13.45 -8.91 9.21
CA PRO A 73 -13.43 -7.49 9.54
C PRO A 73 -12.30 -7.13 10.50
N ALA A 74 -11.76 -5.93 10.31
CA ALA A 74 -10.94 -5.28 11.31
C ALA A 74 -11.85 -4.32 12.09
N LYS A 75 -11.58 -4.19 13.39
CA LYS A 75 -12.41 -3.41 14.29
C LYS A 75 -11.67 -2.18 14.78
N PHE A 76 -12.43 -1.23 15.33
CA PHE A 76 -11.89 -0.05 15.95
C PHE A 76 -10.79 -0.44 16.96
N LEU A 77 -9.64 0.21 16.84
CA LEU A 77 -8.45 0.02 17.68
C LEU A 77 -7.71 -1.31 17.49
N ASP A 78 -8.10 -2.14 16.53
CA ASP A 78 -7.27 -3.26 16.14
C ASP A 78 -5.94 -2.74 15.57
N ASP A 79 -4.87 -3.47 15.83
CA ASP A 79 -3.59 -3.22 15.18
C ASP A 79 -3.58 -3.98 13.87
N LEU A 80 -3.74 -3.24 12.80
CA LEU A 80 -3.80 -3.81 11.45
C LEU A 80 -2.44 -3.70 10.80
N THR A 81 -1.87 -4.85 10.47
CA THR A 81 -0.59 -4.90 9.75
C THR A 81 -0.88 -5.10 8.27
N ILE A 82 -0.43 -4.18 7.46
CA ILE A 82 -0.58 -4.27 6.02
C ILE A 82 0.80 -4.47 5.42
N SER A 83 0.94 -5.59 4.71
CA SER A 83 2.18 -5.93 4.00
C SER A 83 1.98 -5.69 2.51
N GLY A 84 3.03 -5.24 1.84
CA GLY A 84 3.00 -5.02 0.41
C GLY A 84 4.13 -5.76 -0.28
N GLU A 85 3.82 -6.34 -1.43
CA GLU A 85 4.80 -7.03 -2.26
C GLU A 85 4.59 -6.61 -3.70
N ILE A 86 5.67 -6.19 -4.37
CA ILE A 86 5.59 -5.86 -5.79
C ILE A 86 5.63 -7.16 -6.56
N THR A 87 4.52 -7.50 -7.21
CA THR A 87 4.34 -8.77 -7.88
C THR A 87 4.60 -8.71 -9.37
N ARG A 88 4.64 -7.49 -9.93
CA ARG A 88 4.83 -7.34 -11.36
C ARG A 88 5.34 -5.96 -11.69
N TRP A 89 6.29 -5.88 -12.59
CA TRP A 89 6.83 -4.62 -13.14
C TRP A 89 6.46 -4.53 -14.61
N GLY A 90 5.85 -3.42 -15.01
CA GLY A 90 5.64 -3.08 -16.41
C GLY A 90 6.60 -1.97 -16.84
N THR A 91 6.38 -1.42 -18.02
CA THR A 91 7.21 -0.31 -18.53
C THR A 91 6.94 0.98 -17.77
N THR A 92 5.67 1.29 -17.53
CA THR A 92 5.24 2.51 -16.84
C THR A 92 4.36 2.20 -15.64
N SER A 93 4.21 0.92 -15.31
CA SER A 93 3.29 0.49 -14.25
C SER A 93 3.94 -0.57 -13.39
N PHE A 94 3.36 -0.77 -12.20
CA PHE A 94 3.73 -1.88 -11.36
C PHE A 94 2.52 -2.32 -10.55
N GLU A 95 2.55 -3.57 -10.12
CA GLU A 95 1.46 -4.17 -9.38
C GLU A 95 1.92 -4.51 -7.97
N VAL A 96 1.12 -4.17 -6.98
CA VAL A 96 1.41 -4.47 -5.58
C VAL A 96 0.29 -5.34 -5.03
N LEU A 97 0.67 -6.42 -4.38
CA LEU A 97 -0.26 -7.22 -3.60
C LEU A 97 -0.13 -6.79 -2.14
N TYR A 98 -1.24 -6.29 -1.59
CA TYR A 98 -1.33 -5.95 -0.18
C TYR A 98 -2.10 -7.02 0.57
N VAL A 99 -1.64 -7.32 1.77
CA VAL A 99 -2.30 -8.27 2.65
C VAL A 99 -2.45 -7.61 4.02
N GLY A 100 -3.68 -7.56 4.52
CA GLY A 100 -3.96 -7.03 5.84
C GLY A 100 -4.23 -8.14 6.84
N GLU A 101 -3.65 -8.01 8.04
CA GLU A 101 -3.81 -9.01 9.12
C GLU A 101 -3.96 -8.32 10.46
N VAL A 102 -4.80 -8.93 11.31
CA VAL A 102 -4.94 -8.57 12.72
C VAL A 102 -4.66 -9.85 13.50
N GLU A 103 -3.62 -9.86 14.34
CA GLU A 103 -3.25 -11.00 15.16
C GLU A 103 -3.18 -12.30 14.35
N ARG A 104 -2.54 -12.24 13.18
CA ARG A 104 -2.37 -13.37 12.25
C ARG A 104 -3.64 -13.81 11.55
N ARG A 105 -4.75 -13.14 11.81
CA ARG A 105 -6.01 -13.39 11.11
C ARG A 105 -6.03 -12.55 9.86
N ARG A 106 -6.22 -13.18 8.70
CA ARG A 106 -6.27 -12.47 7.42
C ARG A 106 -7.53 -11.63 7.36
N VAL A 107 -7.38 -10.35 7.06
CA VAL A 107 -8.47 -9.38 6.97
C VAL A 107 -8.84 -9.11 5.53
N PHE A 108 -7.85 -8.84 4.69
CA PHE A 108 -8.11 -8.59 3.28
C PHE A 108 -6.87 -8.90 2.44
N GLU A 109 -7.11 -9.05 1.14
CA GLU A 109 -6.06 -9.06 0.12
C GLU A 109 -6.45 -8.03 -0.93
N GLY A 110 -5.52 -7.17 -1.31
CA GLY A 110 -5.77 -6.14 -2.30
C GLY A 110 -4.66 -6.13 -3.34
N LYS A 111 -5.05 -6.14 -4.60
CA LYS A 111 -4.11 -6.04 -5.71
C LYS A 111 -4.34 -4.70 -6.37
N LEU A 112 -3.34 -3.83 -6.35
CA LEU A 112 -3.42 -2.52 -6.96
C LEU A 112 -2.39 -2.38 -8.05
N THR A 113 -2.83 -1.84 -9.20
CA THR A 113 -1.93 -1.52 -10.29
C THR A 113 -1.73 -0.02 -10.31
N TYR A 114 -0.49 0.40 -10.24
CA TYR A 114 -0.10 1.81 -10.24
C TYR A 114 0.58 2.15 -11.55
N VAL A 115 0.32 3.36 -12.03
CA VAL A 115 1.08 3.95 -13.13
C VAL A 115 1.88 5.09 -12.56
N ALA A 116 3.17 5.15 -12.86
CA ALA A 116 4.01 6.24 -12.39
C ALA A 116 3.67 7.50 -13.15
N VAL A 117 3.37 8.57 -12.41
CA VAL A 117 3.14 9.89 -12.99
C VAL A 117 4.45 10.44 -13.55
N ASP A 118 5.53 10.16 -12.84
CA ASP A 118 6.89 10.48 -13.30
C ASP A 118 7.60 9.15 -13.54
N LEU A 119 8.05 8.92 -14.76
CA LEU A 119 8.69 7.65 -15.13
C LEU A 119 9.93 7.34 -14.30
N SER A 120 10.59 8.36 -13.76
CA SER A 120 11.76 8.13 -12.89
C SER A 120 11.39 7.37 -11.62
N LEU A 121 10.12 7.41 -11.21
CA LEU A 121 9.66 6.68 -10.02
C LEU A 121 9.78 5.18 -10.18
N ILE A 122 9.60 4.66 -11.36
CA ILE A 122 9.72 3.23 -11.59
C ILE A 122 11.15 2.76 -11.29
N HIS A 123 12.13 3.51 -11.75
CA HIS A 123 13.53 3.17 -11.48
C HIS A 123 13.86 3.33 -9.99
N ILE A 124 13.33 4.34 -9.35
CA ILE A 124 13.58 4.61 -7.94
C ILE A 124 12.90 3.59 -7.04
N SER A 125 11.68 3.19 -7.35
CA SER A 125 10.94 2.22 -6.53
C SER A 125 11.30 0.78 -6.87
N GLU A 126 12.31 0.56 -7.70
CA GLU A 126 12.75 -0.74 -8.19
C GLU A 126 14.13 -1.19 -7.67
N PRO A 127 14.66 -0.65 -6.54
CA PRO A 127 16.01 -1.04 -6.14
C PRO A 127 16.13 -2.50 -5.74
N THR A 128 15.09 -3.07 -5.15
CA THR A 128 15.10 -4.48 -4.78
C THR A 128 15.22 -5.35 -6.02
N ARG A 129 14.50 -4.99 -7.08
CA ARG A 129 14.58 -5.71 -8.34
C ARG A 129 15.96 -5.60 -8.98
N GLN A 130 16.57 -4.42 -8.90
CA GLN A 130 17.88 -4.17 -9.49
C GLN A 130 19.00 -4.91 -8.78
N PHE A 131 18.83 -5.16 -7.49
CA PHE A 131 19.88 -5.74 -6.66
C PHE A 131 19.68 -7.20 -6.32
N ARG A 132 18.79 -7.86 -7.00
CA ARG A 132 18.58 -9.30 -6.80
C ARG A 132 19.61 -10.16 -7.52
#